data_9c32069fedf716adeeb26cc455cee75c
#
_entry.id   9c32069fedf716adeeb26cc455cee75c
#
_cell.length_a   1.000
_cell.length_b   1.000
_cell.length_c   1.000
_cell.angle_alpha   90.00
_cell.angle_beta   90.00
_cell.angle_gamma   90.00
#
_symmetry.space_group_name_H-M   'P 1'
#
loop_
_entity.id
_entity.type
_entity.pdbx_description
1 polymer ?
#
loop_
_entity_poly.entity_id
_entity_poly.type
_entity_poly.pdbx_seq_one_letter_code
_entity_poly.pdbx_strand_id
1 'polypeptide(L)' 'VTRLDDCRLRIEVGEAPHPMLPEHHIDFIYVATEHGGRFVYLTDKPSTEICCGDDRPIAVYAYCNLHGMWKTDL' A
#
# COMPACT_ATOMS: atom_id res chain seq x y z
N VAL A 1 5.71 -3.64 4.66
CA VAL A 1 4.44 -4.38 4.86
C VAL A 1 4.57 -5.26 6.10
N THR A 2 3.61 -5.16 6.98
CA THR A 2 3.58 -5.95 8.21
C THR A 2 2.27 -6.74 8.27
N ARG A 3 2.38 -8.05 8.46
CA ARG A 3 1.19 -8.88 8.68
C ARG A 3 0.76 -8.76 10.14
N LEU A 4 -0.47 -8.29 10.36
CA LEU A 4 -1.00 -8.08 11.71
C LEU A 4 -1.69 -9.33 12.25
N ASP A 5 -2.45 -10.03 11.39
CA ASP A 5 -3.10 -11.30 11.69
C ASP A 5 -3.44 -12.03 10.39
N ASP A 6 -4.30 -13.07 10.44
CA ASP A 6 -4.60 -13.91 9.28
C ASP A 6 -5.22 -13.13 8.12
N CYS A 7 -5.86 -12.00 8.40
CA CYS A 7 -6.59 -11.24 7.38
C CYS A 7 -6.01 -9.85 7.14
N ARG A 8 -5.36 -9.24 8.14
CA ARG A 8 -4.97 -7.84 8.07
C ARG A 8 -3.49 -7.63 7.77
N LEU A 9 -3.23 -6.67 6.88
CA LEU A 9 -1.88 -6.19 6.58
C LEU A 9 -1.80 -4.71 6.89
N ARG A 10 -0.70 -4.28 7.48
CA ARG A 10 -0.34 -2.87 7.56
C ARG A 10 0.69 -2.57 6.48
N ILE A 11 0.43 -1.54 5.70
CA ILE A 11 1.30 -1.10 4.62
C ILE A 11 1.75 0.32 4.93
N GLU A 12 3.06 0.51 5.05
CA GLU A 12 3.66 1.82 5.29
C GLU A 12 4.66 2.09 4.17
N VAL A 13 4.64 3.32 3.62
CA VAL A 13 5.55 3.69 2.54
C VAL A 13 6.75 4.43 3.12
N GLY A 14 7.95 3.89 2.85
CA GLY A 14 9.23 4.44 3.31
C GLY A 14 9.64 3.94 4.69
N GLU A 15 10.94 3.94 4.97
CA GLU A 15 11.48 3.62 6.31
C GLU A 15 11.07 4.71 7.30
N ALA A 16 11.18 5.97 6.89
CA ALA A 16 10.53 7.09 7.55
C ALA A 16 9.23 7.37 6.81
N PRO A 17 8.19 7.91 7.48
CA PRO A 17 6.93 8.20 6.80
C PRO A 17 7.15 9.08 5.57
N HIS A 18 6.66 8.60 4.42
CA HIS A 18 6.75 9.34 3.16
C HIS A 18 5.95 10.66 3.27
N PRO A 19 6.41 11.76 2.64
CA PRO A 19 5.64 13.01 2.62
C PRO A 19 4.24 12.83 2.05
N MET A 20 3.29 13.57 2.59
CA MET A 20 1.90 13.64 2.10
C MET A 20 1.52 15.10 1.89
N LEU A 21 2.28 15.77 1.03
CA LEU A 21 2.10 17.18 0.66
C LEU A 21 1.43 17.27 -0.72
N PRO A 22 0.73 18.36 -1.05
CA PRO A 22 0.12 18.49 -2.38
C PRO A 22 1.10 18.30 -3.53
N GLU A 23 2.35 18.73 -3.38
CA GLU A 23 3.39 18.64 -4.41
C GLU A 23 4.17 17.33 -4.36
N HIS A 24 4.12 16.58 -3.25
CA HIS A 24 4.87 15.34 -3.07
C HIS A 24 4.13 14.41 -2.11
N HIS A 25 3.49 13.38 -2.64
CA HIS A 25 2.65 12.47 -1.85
C HIS A 25 2.51 11.10 -2.50
N ILE A 26 2.04 10.15 -1.72
CA ILE A 26 1.61 8.85 -2.22
C ILE A 26 0.12 8.95 -2.55
N ASP A 27 -0.23 8.76 -3.83
CA ASP A 27 -1.62 8.83 -4.29
C ASP A 27 -2.42 7.61 -3.87
N PHE A 28 -1.86 6.42 -4.10
CA PHE A 28 -2.56 5.19 -3.79
C PHE A 28 -1.60 4.05 -3.51
N ILE A 29 -2.14 3.01 -2.90
CA ILE A 29 -1.53 1.70 -2.76
C ILE A 29 -2.43 0.72 -3.48
N TYR A 30 -1.82 -0.19 -4.25
CA TYR A 30 -2.53 -1.28 -4.89
C TYR A 30 -2.00 -2.60 -4.35
N VAL A 31 -2.90 -3.43 -3.83
CA VAL A 31 -2.54 -4.76 -3.33
C VAL A 31 -3.00 -5.79 -4.35
N ALA A 32 -2.04 -6.44 -4.99
CA ALA A 32 -2.33 -7.55 -5.90
C ALA A 32 -2.53 -8.82 -5.10
N THR A 33 -3.57 -9.57 -5.41
CA THR A 33 -3.92 -10.83 -4.76
C THR A 33 -4.05 -11.94 -5.79
N GLU A 34 -4.21 -13.19 -5.34
CA GLU A 34 -4.36 -14.32 -6.26
C GLU A 34 -5.56 -14.19 -7.18
N HIS A 35 -6.64 -13.57 -6.73
CA HIS A 35 -7.90 -13.49 -7.47
C HIS A 35 -8.22 -12.08 -7.97
N GLY A 36 -7.30 -11.13 -7.84
CA GLY A 36 -7.53 -9.79 -8.32
C GLY A 36 -6.64 -8.78 -7.63
N GLY A 37 -7.23 -7.69 -7.18
CA GLY A 37 -6.49 -6.65 -6.51
C GLY A 37 -7.39 -5.61 -5.88
N ARG A 38 -6.77 -4.69 -5.13
CA ARG A 38 -7.49 -3.67 -4.40
C ARG A 38 -6.71 -2.37 -4.38
N PHE A 39 -7.37 -1.27 -4.77
CA PHE A 39 -6.83 0.08 -4.64
C PHE A 39 -7.22 0.69 -3.31
N VAL A 40 -6.28 1.37 -2.68
CA VAL A 40 -6.54 2.21 -1.51
C VAL A 40 -5.96 3.59 -1.79
N TYR A 41 -6.81 4.59 -1.88
CA TYR A 41 -6.37 5.97 -2.09
C TYR A 41 -6.03 6.61 -0.76
N LEU A 42 -4.85 7.21 -0.68
CA LEU A 42 -4.36 7.83 0.55
C LEU A 42 -4.59 9.33 0.50
N THR A 43 -4.91 9.93 1.64
CA THR A 43 -5.17 11.37 1.73
C THR A 43 -4.22 12.10 2.65
N ASP A 44 -4.06 11.63 3.88
CA ASP A 44 -3.29 12.33 4.91
C ASP A 44 -2.15 11.51 5.52
N LYS A 45 -2.10 10.21 5.27
CA LYS A 45 -1.07 9.32 5.80
C LYS A 45 -0.48 8.44 4.71
N PRO A 46 0.85 8.18 4.72
CA PRO A 46 1.47 7.27 3.76
C PRO A 46 1.35 5.81 4.21
N SER A 47 0.25 5.45 4.85
CA SER A 47 0.03 4.12 5.40
C SER A 47 -1.44 3.76 5.41
N THR A 48 -1.72 2.46 5.42
CA THR A 48 -3.08 1.93 5.53
C THR A 48 -3.06 0.52 6.10
N GLU A 49 -4.21 0.08 6.59
CA GLU A 49 -4.45 -1.32 6.96
C GLU A 49 -5.56 -1.87 6.08
N ILE A 50 -5.38 -3.08 5.59
CA ILE A 50 -6.37 -3.76 4.75
C ILE A 50 -6.61 -5.18 5.24
N CYS A 51 -7.79 -5.71 4.93
CA CYS A 51 -8.12 -7.12 5.12
C CYS A 51 -8.43 -7.73 3.76
N CYS A 52 -7.69 -8.79 3.39
CA CYS A 52 -7.90 -9.49 2.12
C CYS A 52 -8.83 -10.69 2.27
N GLY A 53 -9.29 -11.00 3.48
CA GLY A 53 -10.10 -12.18 3.72
C GLY A 53 -9.36 -13.45 3.35
N ASP A 54 -10.01 -14.31 2.56
CA ASP A 54 -9.42 -15.56 2.09
C ASP A 54 -8.55 -15.39 0.85
N ASP A 55 -8.50 -14.18 0.26
CA ASP A 55 -7.71 -13.91 -0.92
C ASP A 55 -6.28 -13.57 -0.52
N ARG A 56 -5.32 -14.30 -1.07
CA ARG A 56 -3.92 -14.19 -0.68
C ARG A 56 -3.24 -13.01 -1.35
N PRO A 57 -2.70 -12.05 -0.57
CA PRO A 57 -1.93 -10.96 -1.15
C PRO A 57 -0.57 -11.47 -1.66
N ILE A 58 -0.16 -11.02 -2.84
CA ILE A 58 1.09 -11.45 -3.48
C ILE A 58 2.07 -10.32 -3.72
N ALA A 59 1.61 -9.09 -3.84
CA ALA A 59 2.47 -7.93 -4.04
C ALA A 59 1.75 -6.66 -3.61
N VAL A 60 2.53 -5.65 -3.24
CA VAL A 60 2.01 -4.32 -2.92
C VAL A 60 2.72 -3.30 -3.80
N TYR A 61 1.95 -2.41 -4.41
CA TYR A 61 2.44 -1.29 -5.21
C TYR A 61 2.08 0.01 -4.51
N ALA A 62 2.98 0.98 -4.58
CA ALA A 62 2.72 2.33 -4.10
C ALA A 62 3.07 3.33 -5.20
N TYR A 63 2.21 4.32 -5.44
CA TYR A 63 2.44 5.33 -6.46
C TYR A 63 2.70 6.69 -5.82
N CYS A 64 3.90 7.21 -6.04
CA CYS A 64 4.30 8.56 -5.65
C CYS A 64 4.17 9.48 -6.86
N ASN A 65 3.57 10.65 -6.69
CA ASN A 65 3.35 11.58 -7.81
C ASN A 65 4.65 12.12 -8.42
N LEU A 66 5.77 12.10 -7.69
CA LEU A 66 7.08 12.55 -8.20
C LEU A 66 7.96 11.40 -8.65
N HIS A 67 7.95 10.26 -7.96
CA HIS A 67 8.90 9.17 -8.17
C HIS A 67 8.33 7.97 -8.91
N GLY A 68 7.02 7.95 -9.17
CA GLY A 68 6.37 6.87 -9.89
C GLY A 68 6.00 5.68 -9.00
N MET A 69 5.98 4.50 -9.58
CA MET A 69 5.48 3.28 -8.96
C MET A 69 6.59 2.47 -8.32
N TRP A 70 6.37 2.01 -7.10
CA TRP A 70 7.24 1.07 -6.42
C TRP A 70 6.48 -0.21 -6.12
N LYS A 71 7.20 -1.33 -6.07
CA LYS A 71 6.62 -2.65 -5.83
C LYS A 71 7.38 -3.39 -4.73
N THR A 72 6.64 -4.09 -3.89
CA THR A 72 7.19 -5.05 -2.91
C THR A 72 6.47 -6.38 -3.09
N ASP A 73 7.23 -7.43 -3.32
CA ASP A 73 6.69 -8.80 -3.36
C ASP A 73 6.50 -9.33 -1.94
N LEU A 74 5.43 -10.06 -1.73
CA LEU A 74 5.08 -10.64 -0.42
C LEU A 74 5.41 -12.12 -0.32
#